data_49256b778707e476ed10224eb00c786c
#
_entry.id   49256b778707e476ed10224eb00c786c
#
_cell.length_a   1.000
_cell.length_b   1.000
_cell.length_c   1.000
_cell.angle_alpha   90.00
_cell.angle_beta   90.00
_cell.angle_gamma   90.00
#
_symmetry.space_group_name_H-M   'P 1'
#
loop_
_entity.id
_entity.type
_entity.pdbx_description
1 polymer ?
#
loop_
_entity_poly.entity_id
_entity_poly.type
_entity_poly.pdbx_seq_one_letter_code
_entity_poly.pdbx_strand_id
1 'polypeptide(L)'
;MDKYIKRIPTKHLEQSIPNSGDSENMEAFNQNDSISKKSLTETVHNSFDSNLETELQCLQFASPLLSGDYRLLEITPVLADQIMMGEHFVIRGDQEDSPVFCTYDTTFDVKEVVTSNVLLLLPEFHFNNEANNEKNSKTIRRVIGMKNNFMELRKMTYVPVQLLKEKLHESELEWDEKLNKSNKFYTAEDLLDVVQMSEVELHRALGRMPVITLNGYVRMLSAEFHDRLVTELVDYLDDDEEPGIILESVGIECLKEALKKHLPDKNIPIEAVNWLIKTYCVIDNENGMQTYHINEKAICRAKISQLLRAAVKFEYGTFEKTLQQILPIGVEFKPYIVLFGFREEYLEGLAFIDDELTAGKTIRYLNVEDLPEEPIKRLELLFSLRQFWTESTIQQYLSDLCPTKRHLNEFLMDYCRLATIANGEKMVVGLKEMLL
;
A
#
# COMPACT_ATOMS: atom_id res chain seq x y z
N MET A 1 -15.68 20.49 -9.35
CA MET A 1 -14.65 20.05 -8.37
C MET A 1 -13.52 19.45 -9.19
N ASP A 2 -12.46 20.24 -9.41
CA ASP A 2 -11.34 19.81 -10.26
C ASP A 2 -10.48 18.82 -9.46
N LYS A 3 -10.57 17.55 -9.83
CA LYS A 3 -9.72 16.49 -9.29
C LYS A 3 -8.29 16.73 -9.75
N TYR A 4 -7.37 16.88 -8.83
CA TYR A 4 -5.94 17.02 -9.10
C TYR A 4 -5.30 15.65 -9.42
N ILE A 5 -5.71 15.04 -10.53
CA ILE A 5 -4.96 13.94 -11.14
C ILE A 5 -4.29 14.53 -12.37
N LYS A 6 -3.04 14.99 -12.23
CA LYS A 6 -2.25 15.38 -13.39
C LYS A 6 -1.40 14.20 -13.81
N ARG A 7 -1.86 13.44 -14.80
CA ARG A 7 -0.97 12.60 -15.62
C ARG A 7 -0.07 13.55 -16.38
N ILE A 8 1.24 13.50 -16.14
CA ILE A 8 2.22 14.30 -16.89
C ILE A 8 2.75 13.41 -18.03
N PRO A 9 2.27 13.60 -19.28
CA PRO A 9 2.90 12.95 -20.41
C PRO A 9 4.26 13.60 -20.64
N THR A 10 5.29 12.81 -20.88
CA THR A 10 6.67 13.25 -21.17
C THR A 10 6.76 14.31 -22.28
N LYS A 11 5.80 14.36 -23.19
CA LYS A 11 5.73 15.38 -24.26
C LYS A 11 5.51 16.81 -23.76
N HIS A 12 5.06 17.03 -22.53
CA HIS A 12 4.84 18.39 -22.01
C HIS A 12 6.08 18.99 -21.35
N LEU A 13 7.12 18.20 -21.06
CA LEU A 13 8.39 18.74 -20.55
C LEU A 13 9.16 19.51 -21.62
N GLU A 14 9.00 19.17 -22.90
CA GLU A 14 9.64 19.90 -24.01
C GLU A 14 8.87 21.15 -24.46
N GLN A 15 7.57 21.28 -24.11
CA GLN A 15 6.73 22.41 -24.56
C GLN A 15 6.61 23.56 -23.56
N SER A 16 7.13 23.43 -22.35
CA SER A 16 7.09 24.51 -21.33
C SER A 16 8.34 25.40 -21.31
N ILE A 17 9.30 25.18 -22.21
CA ILE A 17 10.37 26.16 -22.47
C ILE A 17 9.77 27.18 -23.41
N PRO A 18 9.59 28.46 -23.02
CA PRO A 18 9.11 29.47 -23.95
C PRO A 18 10.10 29.58 -25.09
N ASN A 19 9.72 29.16 -26.28
CA ASN A 19 10.44 29.48 -27.48
C ASN A 19 10.59 31.01 -27.53
N SER A 20 11.82 31.45 -27.65
CA SER A 20 12.24 32.84 -27.88
C SER A 20 11.61 33.37 -29.17
N GLY A 21 10.36 33.85 -29.08
CA GLY A 21 9.57 34.30 -30.22
C GLY A 21 8.91 35.66 -30.07
N ASP A 22 9.26 36.44 -29.03
CA ASP A 22 8.81 37.86 -28.94
C ASP A 22 10.04 38.77 -29.08
N SER A 23 10.38 39.02 -30.34
CA SER A 23 11.47 39.88 -30.74
C SER A 23 11.19 41.38 -30.59
N GLU A 24 9.98 41.81 -30.28
CA GLU A 24 9.61 43.24 -30.28
C GLU A 24 9.80 43.95 -28.93
N ASN A 25 9.98 43.26 -27.81
CA ASN A 25 10.29 43.92 -26.51
C ASN A 25 11.78 43.85 -26.11
N MET A 26 12.65 43.32 -26.99
CA MET A 26 14.07 43.18 -26.68
C MET A 26 14.91 44.45 -26.96
N GLU A 27 14.44 45.38 -27.78
CA GLU A 27 15.27 46.58 -28.16
C GLU A 27 15.34 47.66 -27.05
N ALA A 28 14.32 47.79 -26.22
CA ALA A 28 14.34 48.77 -25.13
C ALA A 28 15.22 48.38 -23.93
N PHE A 29 15.49 47.09 -23.74
CA PHE A 29 16.31 46.57 -22.64
C PHE A 29 17.82 46.53 -22.93
N ASN A 30 18.18 46.52 -24.22
CA ASN A 30 19.58 46.38 -24.65
C ASN A 30 20.45 47.64 -24.48
N GLN A 31 19.86 48.84 -24.30
CA GLN A 31 20.65 50.06 -24.20
C GLN A 31 21.21 50.33 -22.79
N ASN A 32 20.55 49.90 -21.72
CA ASN A 32 21.08 50.05 -20.36
C ASN A 32 22.05 48.92 -19.95
N ASP A 33 21.96 47.74 -20.60
CA ASP A 33 22.83 46.60 -20.33
C ASP A 33 24.26 46.78 -20.89
N SER A 34 24.45 47.63 -21.89
CA SER A 34 25.76 47.77 -22.53
C SER A 34 26.79 48.50 -21.66
N ILE A 35 26.36 49.37 -20.72
CA ILE A 35 27.26 50.13 -19.84
C ILE A 35 27.74 49.27 -18.67
N SER A 36 26.86 48.45 -18.08
CA SER A 36 27.24 47.56 -16.98
C SER A 36 28.06 46.36 -17.45
N LYS A 37 27.82 45.88 -18.69
CA LYS A 37 28.60 44.79 -19.31
C LYS A 37 30.07 45.14 -19.55
N LYS A 38 30.37 46.40 -19.90
CA LYS A 38 31.76 46.86 -20.11
C LYS A 38 32.57 46.92 -18.82
N SER A 39 32.01 47.40 -17.72
CA SER A 39 32.74 47.53 -16.46
C SER A 39 33.02 46.19 -15.77
N LEU A 40 32.08 45.26 -15.79
CA LEU A 40 32.27 43.91 -15.23
C LEU A 40 33.25 43.07 -16.04
N THR A 41 33.27 43.19 -17.38
CA THR A 41 34.18 42.45 -18.23
C THR A 41 35.62 42.96 -18.12
N GLU A 42 35.88 44.24 -17.91
CA GLU A 42 37.21 44.79 -17.71
C GLU A 42 37.81 44.38 -16.36
N THR A 43 36.99 44.32 -15.31
CA THR A 43 37.45 43.89 -13.96
C THR A 43 37.81 42.41 -13.90
N VAL A 44 37.10 41.57 -14.63
CA VAL A 44 37.39 40.13 -14.69
C VAL A 44 38.56 39.82 -15.58
N HIS A 45 38.79 40.57 -16.66
CA HIS A 45 39.93 40.38 -17.56
C HIS A 45 41.31 40.62 -16.92
N ASN A 46 41.37 41.47 -15.89
CA ASN A 46 42.59 41.81 -15.20
C ASN A 46 43.00 40.80 -14.10
N SER A 47 42.18 39.86 -13.79
CA SER A 47 42.37 38.89 -12.69
C SER A 47 42.65 37.45 -13.15
N PHE A 48 42.60 37.16 -14.45
CA PHE A 48 42.86 35.84 -14.96
C PHE A 48 44.10 35.77 -15.87
N ASP A 49 44.99 34.83 -15.59
CA ASP A 49 46.15 34.52 -16.39
C ASP A 49 45.74 34.22 -17.83
N SER A 50 46.37 34.84 -18.80
CA SER A 50 46.06 34.81 -20.24
C SER A 50 46.26 33.44 -20.95
N ASN A 51 46.60 32.41 -20.20
CA ASN A 51 46.93 31.07 -20.73
C ASN A 51 45.90 29.98 -20.37
N LEU A 52 44.80 30.30 -19.68
CA LEU A 52 43.76 29.30 -19.41
C LEU A 52 42.67 29.37 -20.50
N GLU A 53 42.58 28.29 -21.30
CA GLU A 53 41.45 28.04 -22.22
C GLU A 53 40.17 27.76 -21.42
N THR A 54 39.49 28.83 -20.95
CA THR A 54 38.31 28.69 -20.12
C THR A 54 37.10 29.43 -20.73
N GLU A 55 35.96 28.76 -20.75
CA GLU A 55 34.68 29.42 -21.05
C GLU A 55 34.24 30.25 -19.85
N LEU A 56 33.93 31.54 -20.08
CA LEU A 56 33.37 32.40 -19.04
C LEU A 56 31.84 32.44 -19.13
N GLN A 57 31.18 31.85 -18.15
CA GLN A 57 29.73 31.89 -18.03
C GLN A 57 29.33 33.00 -17.03
N CYS A 58 28.64 34.02 -17.52
CA CYS A 58 28.13 35.13 -16.69
C CYS A 58 26.71 34.82 -16.26
N LEU A 59 26.43 34.81 -14.95
CA LEU A 59 25.09 34.61 -14.41
C LEU A 59 24.34 35.94 -14.34
N GLN A 60 23.14 35.98 -14.91
CA GLN A 60 22.22 37.08 -14.86
C GLN A 60 20.86 36.64 -14.32
N PHE A 61 20.30 37.35 -13.36
CA PHE A 61 18.97 37.02 -12.86
C PHE A 61 17.88 37.50 -13.83
N ALA A 62 16.92 36.64 -14.13
CA ALA A 62 15.76 36.99 -14.91
C ALA A 62 14.82 37.92 -14.14
N SER A 63 14.10 38.78 -14.83
CA SER A 63 13.06 39.61 -14.25
C SER A 63 11.78 39.48 -15.11
N PRO A 64 10.67 38.94 -14.57
CA PRO A 64 10.52 38.36 -13.24
C PRO A 64 11.19 37.01 -13.08
N LEU A 65 11.45 36.58 -11.82
CA LEU A 65 11.88 35.22 -11.51
C LEU A 65 10.67 34.29 -11.52
N LEU A 66 10.78 33.16 -12.23
CA LEU A 66 9.71 32.16 -12.37
C LEU A 66 9.72 31.12 -11.22
N SER A 67 10.18 31.51 -10.04
CA SER A 67 10.36 30.57 -8.90
C SER A 67 9.05 29.88 -8.49
N GLY A 68 7.89 30.49 -8.71
CA GLY A 68 6.57 29.93 -8.44
C GLY A 68 6.15 28.79 -9.38
N ASP A 69 6.67 28.80 -10.62
CA ASP A 69 6.23 27.91 -11.69
C ASP A 69 6.92 26.55 -11.66
N TYR A 70 8.01 26.44 -10.88
CA TYR A 70 8.79 25.21 -10.77
C TYR A 70 8.62 24.56 -9.41
N ARG A 71 8.65 23.22 -9.39
CA ARG A 71 8.81 22.38 -8.20
C ARG A 71 10.00 21.46 -8.46
N LEU A 72 10.87 21.31 -7.46
CA LEU A 72 12.01 20.41 -7.52
C LEU A 72 11.63 19.09 -6.84
N LEU A 73 11.92 17.99 -7.50
CA LEU A 73 11.70 16.65 -6.99
C LEU A 73 13.04 15.92 -6.99
N GLU A 74 13.47 15.46 -5.82
CA GLU A 74 14.64 14.60 -5.71
C GLU A 74 14.25 13.18 -6.08
N ILE A 75 14.93 12.61 -7.07
CA ILE A 75 14.66 11.27 -7.58
C ILE A 75 15.91 10.41 -7.57
N THR A 76 15.73 9.10 -7.42
CA THR A 76 16.82 8.14 -7.55
C THR A 76 17.24 7.97 -9.02
N PRO A 77 18.48 7.52 -9.31
CA PRO A 77 18.89 7.23 -10.68
C PRO A 77 17.95 6.26 -11.42
N VAL A 78 17.43 5.27 -10.71
CA VAL A 78 16.47 4.30 -11.27
C VAL A 78 15.19 4.98 -11.72
N LEU A 79 14.63 5.86 -10.90
CA LEU A 79 13.43 6.63 -11.27
C LEU A 79 13.71 7.59 -12.43
N ALA A 80 14.93 8.18 -12.47
CA ALA A 80 15.34 9.04 -13.59
C ALA A 80 15.37 8.26 -14.90
N ASP A 81 15.94 7.06 -14.90
CA ASP A 81 15.97 6.18 -16.08
C ASP A 81 14.55 5.79 -16.53
N GLN A 82 13.66 5.46 -15.60
CA GLN A 82 12.27 5.15 -15.90
C GLN A 82 11.54 6.36 -16.55
N ILE A 83 11.77 7.58 -16.02
CA ILE A 83 11.24 8.82 -16.63
C ILE A 83 11.76 8.99 -18.06
N MET A 84 13.06 8.78 -18.29
CA MET A 84 13.66 8.91 -19.61
C MET A 84 13.15 7.84 -20.61
N MET A 85 12.76 6.66 -20.11
CA MET A 85 12.12 5.61 -20.90
C MET A 85 10.65 5.90 -21.23
N GLY A 86 10.08 6.95 -20.63
CA GLY A 86 8.70 7.37 -20.88
C GLY A 86 7.65 6.59 -20.06
N GLU A 87 8.05 6.00 -18.94
CA GLU A 87 7.11 5.36 -18.03
C GLU A 87 6.13 6.40 -17.43
N HIS A 88 4.93 5.94 -17.12
CA HIS A 88 3.89 6.79 -16.56
C HIS A 88 4.02 6.90 -15.04
N PHE A 89 3.95 8.13 -14.54
CA PHE A 89 3.93 8.44 -13.13
C PHE A 89 2.68 9.25 -12.79
N VAL A 90 2.14 9.02 -11.61
CA VAL A 90 0.92 9.70 -11.17
C VAL A 90 1.14 10.25 -9.75
N ILE A 91 0.78 11.51 -9.53
CA ILE A 91 0.67 12.07 -8.18
C ILE A 91 -0.80 11.96 -7.77
N ARG A 92 -1.05 11.33 -6.62
CA ARG A 92 -2.39 11.08 -6.08
C ARG A 92 -2.55 11.78 -4.72
N GLY A 93 -3.77 12.17 -4.42
CA GLY A 93 -4.18 12.81 -3.18
C GLY A 93 -5.25 13.85 -3.44
N ASP A 94 -6.13 14.06 -2.48
CA ASP A 94 -7.12 15.14 -2.49
C ASP A 94 -6.55 16.40 -1.83
N GLN A 95 -7.33 17.48 -1.72
CA GLN A 95 -6.85 18.79 -1.23
C GLN A 95 -6.34 18.73 0.21
N GLU A 96 -6.93 17.89 1.03
CA GLU A 96 -6.57 17.75 2.46
C GLU A 96 -5.53 16.63 2.71
N ASP A 97 -5.19 15.84 1.68
CA ASP A 97 -4.28 14.72 1.80
C ASP A 97 -2.83 15.12 1.57
N SER A 98 -1.91 14.43 2.22
CA SER A 98 -0.50 14.45 1.81
C SER A 98 -0.37 13.75 0.46
N PRO A 99 0.24 14.39 -0.55
CA PRO A 99 0.37 13.78 -1.88
C PRO A 99 1.28 12.56 -1.85
N VAL A 100 0.96 11.55 -2.66
CA VAL A 100 1.84 10.41 -2.93
C VAL A 100 2.25 10.39 -4.40
N PHE A 101 3.46 9.95 -4.66
CA PHE A 101 3.98 9.74 -6.02
C PHE A 101 3.97 8.24 -6.32
N CYS A 102 3.26 7.85 -7.37
CA CYS A 102 3.09 6.45 -7.75
C CYS A 102 3.78 6.15 -9.08
N THR A 103 4.63 5.13 -9.08
CA THR A 103 5.00 4.39 -10.28
C THR A 103 3.91 3.34 -10.58
N TYR A 104 4.11 2.50 -11.59
CA TYR A 104 3.19 1.39 -11.85
C TYR A 104 3.09 0.42 -10.67
N ASP A 105 4.19 0.16 -9.97
CA ASP A 105 4.31 -0.90 -8.95
C ASP A 105 4.61 -0.42 -7.53
N THR A 106 4.95 0.86 -7.34
CA THR A 106 5.44 1.36 -6.05
C THR A 106 4.87 2.73 -5.74
N THR A 107 4.49 2.93 -4.48
CA THR A 107 4.04 4.21 -3.92
C THR A 107 5.11 4.85 -3.06
N PHE A 108 5.30 6.14 -3.24
CA PHE A 108 6.23 6.98 -2.49
C PHE A 108 5.48 8.10 -1.79
N ASP A 109 5.79 8.32 -0.53
CA ASP A 109 5.38 9.50 0.23
C ASP A 109 6.21 10.71 -0.26
N VAL A 110 5.56 11.85 -0.45
CA VAL A 110 6.18 13.09 -0.95
C VAL A 110 6.36 14.03 0.22
N LYS A 111 7.61 14.21 0.65
CA LYS A 111 7.97 15.12 1.76
C LYS A 111 8.61 16.39 1.25
N GLU A 112 8.11 17.54 1.70
CA GLU A 112 8.79 18.81 1.46
C GLU A 112 9.98 18.97 2.41
N VAL A 113 11.14 19.18 1.83
CA VAL A 113 12.40 19.44 2.55
C VAL A 113 12.84 20.87 2.31
N VAL A 114 13.09 21.61 3.39
CA VAL A 114 13.63 22.97 3.34
C VAL A 114 15.12 22.90 3.64
N THR A 115 15.92 23.52 2.76
CA THR A 115 17.38 23.61 2.92
C THR A 115 17.80 25.04 3.25
N SER A 116 18.88 25.20 4.02
CA SER A 116 19.51 26.49 4.26
C SER A 116 20.21 27.07 3.02
N ASN A 117 20.49 26.22 2.02
CA ASN A 117 21.12 26.62 0.77
C ASN A 117 20.06 27.04 -0.25
N VAL A 118 20.42 27.97 -1.12
CA VAL A 118 19.59 28.39 -2.25
C VAL A 118 20.00 27.60 -3.48
N LEU A 119 19.03 26.94 -4.13
CA LEU A 119 19.18 26.25 -5.40
C LEU A 119 18.82 27.24 -6.52
N LEU A 120 19.74 27.46 -7.45
CA LEU A 120 19.51 28.30 -8.61
C LEU A 120 19.13 27.43 -9.81
N LEU A 121 18.04 27.81 -10.50
CA LEU A 121 17.61 27.16 -11.73
C LEU A 121 18.25 27.87 -12.92
N LEU A 122 19.22 27.19 -13.56
CA LEU A 122 19.97 27.70 -14.70
C LEU A 122 19.84 26.73 -15.89
N PRO A 123 18.98 26.99 -16.87
CA PRO A 123 18.97 26.25 -18.11
C PRO A 123 20.32 26.39 -18.84
N GLU A 124 20.75 25.32 -19.52
CA GLU A 124 21.96 25.33 -20.35
C GLU A 124 23.27 25.66 -19.63
N PHE A 125 23.33 25.57 -18.30
CA PHE A 125 24.57 25.74 -17.56
C PHE A 125 25.41 24.44 -17.64
N HIS A 126 26.69 24.59 -18.01
CA HIS A 126 27.62 23.46 -18.12
C HIS A 126 28.75 23.60 -17.12
N PHE A 127 29.14 22.49 -16.49
CA PHE A 127 30.36 22.41 -15.69
C PHE A 127 31.57 22.15 -16.60
N ASN A 128 32.77 22.57 -16.18
CA ASN A 128 34.01 22.52 -17.00
C ASN A 128 34.35 21.17 -17.60
N ASN A 129 33.80 20.06 -17.11
CA ASN A 129 34.08 18.70 -17.64
C ASN A 129 33.27 18.36 -18.90
N GLU A 130 32.26 19.18 -19.25
CA GLU A 130 31.36 18.96 -20.40
C GLU A 130 31.53 20.02 -21.48
N ALA A 131 32.54 20.91 -21.33
CA ALA A 131 32.75 22.02 -22.22
C ALA A 131 32.97 21.59 -23.67
N ASN A 132 32.06 22.00 -24.53
CA ASN A 132 32.32 21.97 -25.99
C ASN A 132 33.53 22.86 -26.29
N ASN A 133 34.40 22.39 -27.20
CA ASN A 133 35.68 22.99 -27.58
C ASN A 133 35.62 24.39 -28.23
N GLU A 134 34.67 25.23 -27.84
CA GLU A 134 34.61 26.62 -28.28
C GLU A 134 35.53 27.49 -27.41
N LYS A 135 36.75 27.65 -27.85
CA LYS A 135 37.77 28.45 -27.19
C LYS A 135 37.31 29.93 -27.05
N ASN A 136 37.37 30.45 -25.83
CA ASN A 136 37.14 31.87 -25.50
C ASN A 136 35.75 32.46 -25.76
N SER A 137 34.69 31.67 -25.60
CA SER A 137 33.33 32.18 -25.67
C SER A 137 32.86 32.75 -24.31
N LYS A 138 32.22 33.92 -24.36
CA LYS A 138 31.52 34.48 -23.21
C LYS A 138 30.04 34.22 -23.38
N THR A 139 29.47 33.42 -22.49
CA THR A 139 28.04 33.08 -22.52
C THR A 139 27.31 33.68 -21.31
N ILE A 140 26.09 34.16 -21.54
CA ILE A 140 25.23 34.67 -20.46
C ILE A 140 24.25 33.57 -20.15
N ARG A 141 24.27 33.10 -18.89
CA ARG A 141 23.32 32.11 -18.35
C ARG A 141 22.30 32.83 -17.47
N ARG A 142 21.03 32.65 -17.73
CA ARG A 142 19.97 33.28 -16.96
C ARG A 142 19.51 32.42 -15.83
N VAL A 143 19.54 32.94 -14.60
CA VAL A 143 18.88 32.35 -13.45
C VAL A 143 17.40 32.63 -13.58
N ILE A 144 16.60 31.60 -13.89
CA ILE A 144 15.16 31.71 -14.09
C ILE A 144 14.36 31.53 -12.81
N GLY A 145 14.92 30.85 -11.79
CA GLY A 145 14.25 30.64 -10.51
C GLY A 145 15.25 30.37 -9.39
N MET A 146 14.79 30.59 -8.18
CA MET A 146 15.52 30.29 -6.94
C MET A 146 14.61 29.47 -6.02
N LYS A 147 15.12 28.40 -5.42
CA LYS A 147 14.41 27.54 -4.48
C LYS A 147 15.29 27.24 -3.27
N ASN A 148 14.65 27.17 -2.11
CA ASN A 148 15.24 26.67 -0.87
C ASN A 148 14.53 25.41 -0.37
N ASN A 149 13.61 24.87 -1.16
CA ASN A 149 12.84 23.67 -0.87
C ASN A 149 12.79 22.76 -2.08
N PHE A 150 12.70 21.48 -1.81
CA PHE A 150 12.47 20.43 -2.81
C PHE A 150 11.61 19.33 -2.20
N MET A 151 11.02 18.49 -3.04
CA MET A 151 10.24 17.32 -2.64
C MET A 151 11.15 16.11 -2.66
N GLU A 152 11.20 15.37 -1.55
CA GLU A 152 11.90 14.10 -1.40
C GLU A 152 10.87 12.95 -1.55
N LEU A 153 11.22 11.92 -2.31
CA LEU A 153 10.43 10.70 -2.45
C LEU A 153 10.92 9.64 -1.49
N ARG A 154 10.05 9.22 -0.57
CA ARG A 154 10.33 8.13 0.36
C ARG A 154 9.45 6.95 0.04
N LYS A 155 10.06 5.83 -0.35
CA LYS A 155 9.31 4.60 -0.61
C LYS A 155 8.49 4.22 0.62
N MET A 156 7.19 4.04 0.43
CA MET A 156 6.31 3.58 1.49
C MET A 156 6.54 2.09 1.75
N THR A 157 6.74 1.74 3.01
CA THR A 157 6.84 0.33 3.45
C THR A 157 5.46 -0.30 3.67
N TYR A 158 4.49 0.53 3.98
CA TYR A 158 3.09 0.19 4.16
C TYR A 158 2.23 1.20 3.40
N VAL A 159 1.31 0.70 2.59
CA VAL A 159 0.34 1.54 1.87
C VAL A 159 -1.02 1.38 2.55
N PRO A 160 -1.63 2.48 3.04
CA PRO A 160 -2.93 2.42 3.70
C PRO A 160 -4.02 1.87 2.79
N VAL A 161 -4.82 0.93 3.30
CA VAL A 161 -5.95 0.32 2.58
C VAL A 161 -7.31 0.68 3.19
N GLN A 162 -7.34 1.48 4.26
CA GLN A 162 -8.57 1.84 4.96
C GLN A 162 -9.56 2.54 4.02
N LEU A 163 -9.10 3.55 3.27
CA LEU A 163 -9.95 4.26 2.31
C LEU A 163 -10.48 3.31 1.22
N LEU A 164 -9.66 2.36 0.77
CA LEU A 164 -10.09 1.32 -0.17
C LEU A 164 -11.22 0.47 0.44
N LYS A 165 -11.05 0.01 1.68
CA LYS A 165 -12.09 -0.75 2.40
C LYS A 165 -13.38 0.05 2.54
N GLU A 166 -13.31 1.32 2.95
CA GLU A 166 -14.46 2.21 3.07
C GLU A 166 -15.22 2.33 1.75
N LYS A 167 -14.51 2.49 0.62
CA LYS A 167 -15.13 2.56 -0.70
C LYS A 167 -15.75 1.24 -1.14
N LEU A 168 -15.12 0.13 -0.83
CA LEU A 168 -15.66 -1.20 -1.11
C LEU A 168 -16.88 -1.52 -0.25
N HIS A 169 -16.94 -1.06 1.00
CA HIS A 169 -18.12 -1.18 1.87
C HIS A 169 -19.33 -0.40 1.33
N GLU A 170 -19.12 0.71 0.60
CA GLU A 170 -20.22 1.42 -0.07
C GLU A 170 -20.91 0.55 -1.13
N SER A 171 -20.23 -0.50 -1.64
CA SER A 171 -20.67 -1.36 -2.75
C SER A 171 -20.66 -2.85 -2.40
N GLU A 172 -20.90 -3.22 -1.14
CA GLU A 172 -20.94 -4.62 -0.72
C GLU A 172 -22.00 -5.42 -1.49
N LEU A 173 -21.67 -6.68 -1.79
CA LEU A 173 -22.60 -7.67 -2.31
C LEU A 173 -23.25 -8.38 -1.12
N GLU A 174 -24.53 -8.12 -0.90
CA GLU A 174 -25.33 -8.77 0.12
C GLU A 174 -25.97 -10.06 -0.42
N TRP A 175 -26.21 -11.07 0.44
CA TRP A 175 -26.80 -12.34 0.04
C TRP A 175 -28.19 -12.17 -0.59
N ASP A 176 -29.02 -11.35 0.05
CA ASP A 176 -30.37 -11.03 -0.42
C ASP A 176 -30.40 -9.64 -1.04
N GLU A 177 -29.60 -9.40 -2.09
CA GLU A 177 -29.51 -8.10 -2.72
C GLU A 177 -30.86 -7.72 -3.39
N LYS A 178 -31.69 -6.99 -2.68
CA LYS A 178 -32.85 -6.35 -3.27
C LYS A 178 -32.38 -5.16 -4.10
N LEU A 179 -32.74 -5.18 -5.37
CA LEU A 179 -32.33 -4.30 -6.49
C LEU A 179 -32.46 -2.78 -6.27
N ASN A 180 -32.76 -2.28 -5.08
CA ASN A 180 -33.18 -0.90 -4.85
C ASN A 180 -32.29 -0.05 -3.93
N LYS A 181 -31.08 -0.45 -3.61
CA LYS A 181 -30.12 0.48 -2.99
C LYS A 181 -29.32 1.16 -4.10
N SER A 182 -29.34 2.49 -4.15
CA SER A 182 -28.48 3.29 -5.03
C SER A 182 -27.03 3.17 -4.56
N ASN A 183 -26.44 2.01 -4.75
CA ASN A 183 -25.05 1.76 -4.40
C ASN A 183 -24.17 2.41 -5.47
N LYS A 184 -23.15 3.11 -5.07
CA LYS A 184 -22.08 3.51 -5.97
C LYS A 184 -21.23 2.30 -6.24
N PHE A 185 -21.10 1.94 -7.51
CA PHE A 185 -20.19 0.89 -7.94
C PHE A 185 -18.91 1.52 -8.47
N TYR A 186 -17.79 0.87 -8.18
CA TYR A 186 -16.47 1.33 -8.58
C TYR A 186 -15.81 0.31 -9.49
N THR A 187 -15.25 0.77 -10.60
CA THR A 187 -14.30 0.00 -11.39
C THR A 187 -12.92 0.05 -10.72
N ALA A 188 -11.97 -0.78 -11.16
CA ALA A 188 -10.60 -0.70 -10.65
C ALA A 188 -9.96 0.66 -10.96
N GLU A 189 -10.30 1.28 -12.09
CA GLU A 189 -9.83 2.61 -12.46
C GLU A 189 -10.43 3.69 -11.54
N ASP A 190 -11.74 3.62 -11.24
CA ASP A 190 -12.38 4.54 -10.30
C ASP A 190 -11.74 4.45 -8.90
N LEU A 191 -11.40 3.24 -8.45
CA LEU A 191 -10.71 3.05 -7.18
C LEU A 191 -9.31 3.66 -7.21
N LEU A 192 -8.55 3.50 -8.31
CA LEU A 192 -7.24 4.13 -8.47
C LEU A 192 -7.30 5.66 -8.44
N ASP A 193 -8.40 6.24 -8.86
CA ASP A 193 -8.58 7.70 -8.80
C ASP A 193 -8.84 8.22 -7.38
N VAL A 194 -9.33 7.36 -6.49
CA VAL A 194 -9.68 7.75 -5.12
C VAL A 194 -8.59 7.37 -4.12
N VAL A 195 -7.97 6.18 -4.30
CA VAL A 195 -6.97 5.68 -3.34
C VAL A 195 -5.57 6.15 -3.68
N GLN A 196 -4.75 6.33 -2.64
CA GLN A 196 -3.37 6.80 -2.76
C GLN A 196 -2.39 5.61 -2.84
N MET A 197 -2.46 4.82 -3.91
CA MET A 197 -1.57 3.68 -4.14
C MET A 197 -1.28 3.43 -5.61
N SER A 198 -0.25 2.64 -5.90
CA SER A 198 0.09 2.19 -7.24
C SER A 198 -0.91 1.13 -7.74
N GLU A 199 -0.93 0.90 -9.06
CA GLU A 199 -1.83 -0.07 -9.67
C GLU A 199 -1.59 -1.49 -9.18
N VAL A 200 -0.32 -1.92 -9.11
CA VAL A 200 0.06 -3.25 -8.63
C VAL A 200 -0.28 -3.42 -7.14
N GLU A 201 -0.10 -2.37 -6.34
CA GLU A 201 -0.45 -2.41 -4.91
C GLU A 201 -1.96 -2.50 -4.71
N LEU A 202 -2.76 -1.79 -5.51
CA LEU A 202 -4.22 -1.93 -5.50
C LEU A 202 -4.64 -3.38 -5.82
N HIS A 203 -4.12 -3.95 -6.91
CA HIS A 203 -4.45 -5.34 -7.28
C HIS A 203 -4.04 -6.33 -6.20
N ARG A 204 -2.89 -6.11 -5.55
CA ARG A 204 -2.43 -6.93 -4.43
C ARG A 204 -3.33 -6.79 -3.20
N ALA A 205 -3.78 -5.58 -2.88
CA ALA A 205 -4.71 -5.32 -1.79
C ALA A 205 -6.07 -6.00 -2.04
N LEU A 206 -6.63 -5.81 -3.25
CA LEU A 206 -7.88 -6.47 -3.66
C LEU A 206 -7.77 -8.01 -3.62
N GLY A 207 -6.62 -8.55 -4.02
CA GLY A 207 -6.38 -10.00 -3.99
C GLY A 207 -6.34 -10.63 -2.58
N ARG A 208 -6.22 -9.81 -1.53
CA ARG A 208 -6.25 -10.25 -0.12
C ARG A 208 -7.62 -10.11 0.53
N MET A 209 -8.52 -9.35 -0.10
CA MET A 209 -9.87 -9.09 0.40
C MET A 209 -10.89 -10.03 -0.25
N PRO A 210 -12.05 -10.27 0.38
CA PRO A 210 -13.15 -11.03 -0.22
C PRO A 210 -13.86 -10.21 -1.30
N VAL A 211 -13.20 -10.03 -2.43
CA VAL A 211 -13.63 -9.15 -3.52
C VAL A 211 -13.78 -9.93 -4.82
N ILE A 212 -14.85 -9.63 -5.56
CA ILE A 212 -15.10 -10.15 -6.90
C ILE A 212 -15.30 -9.02 -7.90
N THR A 213 -15.07 -9.29 -9.17
CA THR A 213 -15.41 -8.35 -10.24
C THR A 213 -16.70 -8.81 -10.91
N LEU A 214 -17.78 -8.05 -10.72
CA LEU A 214 -19.10 -8.35 -11.27
C LEU A 214 -19.49 -7.26 -12.28
N ASN A 215 -19.71 -7.63 -13.53
CA ASN A 215 -20.06 -6.70 -14.62
C ASN A 215 -19.06 -5.54 -14.78
N GLY A 216 -17.78 -5.77 -14.52
CA GLY A 216 -16.71 -4.76 -14.58
C GLY A 216 -16.53 -3.93 -13.31
N TYR A 217 -17.41 -4.10 -12.33
CA TYR A 217 -17.33 -3.40 -11.04
C TYR A 217 -16.71 -4.29 -9.96
N VAL A 218 -15.88 -3.69 -9.12
CA VAL A 218 -15.25 -4.34 -7.98
C VAL A 218 -16.24 -4.34 -6.81
N ARG A 219 -16.62 -5.52 -6.33
CA ARG A 219 -17.61 -5.70 -5.27
C ARG A 219 -17.01 -6.51 -4.14
N MET A 220 -17.08 -6.01 -2.91
CA MET A 220 -16.70 -6.77 -1.73
C MET A 220 -17.87 -7.66 -1.29
N LEU A 221 -17.60 -8.89 -0.94
CA LEU A 221 -18.59 -9.79 -0.35
C LEU A 221 -18.86 -9.34 1.08
N SER A 222 -20.13 -9.16 1.45
CA SER A 222 -20.49 -8.89 2.84
C SER A 222 -20.07 -10.07 3.73
N ALA A 223 -19.90 -9.81 5.03
CA ALA A 223 -19.56 -10.86 5.98
C ALA A 223 -20.59 -12.00 5.98
N GLU A 224 -21.86 -11.67 5.84
CA GLU A 224 -22.96 -12.63 5.76
C GLU A 224 -22.85 -13.46 4.47
N PHE A 225 -22.62 -12.81 3.32
CA PHE A 225 -22.46 -13.50 2.05
C PHE A 225 -21.28 -14.48 2.07
N HIS A 226 -20.15 -14.01 2.57
CA HIS A 226 -18.94 -14.81 2.75
C HIS A 226 -19.20 -16.04 3.64
N ASP A 227 -19.80 -15.83 4.82
CA ASP A 227 -20.05 -16.89 5.79
C ASP A 227 -21.01 -17.94 5.26
N ARG A 228 -22.06 -17.52 4.52
CA ARG A 228 -22.99 -18.43 3.86
C ARG A 228 -22.30 -19.24 2.78
N LEU A 229 -21.50 -18.63 1.90
CA LEU A 229 -20.73 -19.35 0.88
C LEU A 229 -19.81 -20.41 1.49
N VAL A 230 -19.11 -20.07 2.58
CA VAL A 230 -18.24 -21.04 3.27
C VAL A 230 -19.05 -22.18 3.90
N THR A 231 -20.23 -21.84 4.43
CA THR A 231 -21.12 -22.86 5.02
C THR A 231 -21.63 -23.82 3.95
N GLU A 232 -22.12 -23.31 2.82
CA GLU A 232 -22.54 -24.13 1.69
C GLU A 232 -21.41 -25.02 1.14
N LEU A 233 -20.16 -24.50 1.14
CA LEU A 233 -19.01 -25.32 0.77
C LEU A 233 -18.78 -26.46 1.77
N VAL A 234 -18.89 -26.19 3.08
CA VAL A 234 -18.75 -27.22 4.11
C VAL A 234 -19.86 -28.25 4.02
N ASP A 235 -21.10 -27.81 3.87
CA ASP A 235 -22.28 -28.70 3.73
C ASP A 235 -22.15 -29.60 2.48
N TYR A 236 -21.64 -29.03 1.38
CA TYR A 236 -21.33 -29.83 0.18
C TYR A 236 -20.22 -30.86 0.43
N LEU A 237 -19.20 -30.55 1.23
CA LEU A 237 -18.13 -31.48 1.56
C LEU A 237 -18.59 -32.59 2.49
N ASP A 238 -19.62 -32.38 3.29
CA ASP A 238 -20.20 -33.34 4.23
C ASP A 238 -21.37 -34.12 3.63
N ASP A 239 -21.75 -33.88 2.37
CA ASP A 239 -22.84 -34.58 1.69
C ASP A 239 -22.44 -36.03 1.37
N ASP A 240 -23.11 -36.96 1.99
CA ASP A 240 -22.88 -38.42 1.82
C ASP A 240 -23.29 -38.94 0.44
N GLU A 241 -24.09 -38.19 -0.33
CA GLU A 241 -24.60 -38.64 -1.65
C GLU A 241 -23.53 -38.59 -2.76
N GLU A 242 -22.48 -37.71 -2.59
CA GLU A 242 -21.33 -37.62 -3.49
C GLU A 242 -19.98 -37.76 -2.75
N PRO A 243 -19.70 -38.88 -2.05
CA PRO A 243 -18.58 -38.98 -1.11
C PRO A 243 -17.17 -39.02 -1.73
N GLY A 244 -17.03 -38.88 -3.03
CA GLY A 244 -15.75 -39.08 -3.73
C GLY A 244 -14.99 -37.80 -4.06
N ILE A 245 -15.57 -36.59 -3.83
CA ILE A 245 -14.98 -35.33 -4.29
C ILE A 245 -14.05 -34.67 -3.26
N ILE A 246 -14.03 -35.21 -2.04
CA ILE A 246 -13.68 -34.42 -0.83
C ILE A 246 -12.19 -34.23 -0.58
N LEU A 247 -11.34 -35.15 -0.99
CA LEU A 247 -9.90 -35.11 -0.61
C LEU A 247 -8.98 -35.57 -1.74
N GLU A 248 -9.51 -36.09 -2.83
CA GLU A 248 -8.75 -36.51 -3.98
C GLU A 248 -8.96 -35.52 -5.14
N SER A 249 -7.92 -35.32 -5.89
CA SER A 249 -7.80 -34.40 -7.00
C SER A 249 -9.00 -34.38 -7.95
N VAL A 250 -9.85 -33.36 -7.82
CA VAL A 250 -11.00 -33.13 -8.70
C VAL A 250 -10.72 -32.04 -9.70
N GLY A 251 -11.18 -32.18 -10.94
CA GLY A 251 -11.10 -31.13 -11.94
C GLY A 251 -11.94 -29.91 -11.54
N ILE A 252 -11.39 -28.70 -11.72
CA ILE A 252 -12.05 -27.44 -11.34
C ILE A 252 -13.45 -27.26 -11.90
N GLU A 253 -13.68 -27.66 -13.14
CA GLU A 253 -14.98 -27.48 -13.79
C GLU A 253 -16.04 -28.39 -13.15
N CYS A 254 -15.66 -29.61 -12.77
CA CYS A 254 -16.56 -30.52 -12.05
C CYS A 254 -16.94 -29.93 -10.68
N LEU A 255 -15.97 -29.41 -9.94
CA LEU A 255 -16.24 -28.79 -8.65
C LEU A 255 -17.13 -27.53 -8.77
N LYS A 256 -16.91 -26.72 -9.78
CA LYS A 256 -17.77 -25.54 -10.06
C LYS A 256 -19.20 -25.94 -10.39
N GLU A 257 -19.39 -26.95 -11.24
CA GLU A 257 -20.71 -27.44 -11.60
C GLU A 257 -21.43 -28.08 -10.43
N ALA A 258 -20.71 -28.82 -9.61
CA ALA A 258 -21.26 -29.48 -8.43
C ALA A 258 -21.68 -28.44 -7.38
N LEU A 259 -20.80 -27.50 -7.01
CA LEU A 259 -21.14 -26.41 -6.11
C LEU A 259 -22.31 -25.57 -6.63
N LYS A 260 -22.36 -25.27 -7.94
CA LYS A 260 -23.48 -24.52 -8.52
C LYS A 260 -24.81 -25.27 -8.46
N LYS A 261 -24.80 -26.59 -8.47
CA LYS A 261 -26.01 -27.40 -8.26
C LYS A 261 -26.44 -27.47 -6.81
N HIS A 262 -25.46 -27.52 -5.90
CA HIS A 262 -25.69 -27.60 -4.44
C HIS A 262 -26.20 -26.26 -3.88
N LEU A 263 -25.73 -25.12 -4.40
CA LEU A 263 -26.12 -23.81 -3.92
C LEU A 263 -27.63 -23.59 -4.06
N PRO A 264 -28.31 -23.23 -2.96
CA PRO A 264 -29.78 -23.14 -2.91
C PRO A 264 -30.33 -21.98 -3.73
N ASP A 265 -29.51 -20.94 -3.95
CA ASP A 265 -29.93 -19.73 -4.68
C ASP A 265 -29.28 -19.68 -6.07
N LYS A 266 -30.13 -19.65 -7.11
CA LYS A 266 -29.68 -19.56 -8.51
C LYS A 266 -29.07 -18.21 -8.87
N ASN A 267 -29.16 -17.22 -7.98
CA ASN A 267 -28.67 -15.85 -8.21
C ASN A 267 -27.23 -15.64 -7.77
N ILE A 268 -26.57 -16.68 -7.20
CA ILE A 268 -25.16 -16.55 -6.81
C ILE A 268 -24.29 -16.42 -8.07
N PRO A 269 -23.51 -15.31 -8.19
CA PRO A 269 -22.65 -15.10 -9.35
C PRO A 269 -21.58 -16.17 -9.46
N ILE A 270 -21.27 -16.59 -10.68
CA ILE A 270 -20.18 -17.55 -10.91
C ILE A 270 -18.81 -17.00 -10.45
N GLU A 271 -18.64 -15.70 -10.44
CA GLU A 271 -17.46 -15.01 -9.93
C GLU A 271 -17.27 -15.25 -8.43
N ALA A 272 -18.37 -15.33 -7.66
CA ALA A 272 -18.31 -15.66 -6.23
C ALA A 272 -17.91 -17.12 -6.01
N VAL A 273 -18.40 -18.04 -6.84
CA VAL A 273 -17.98 -19.45 -6.80
C VAL A 273 -16.50 -19.60 -7.18
N ASN A 274 -16.05 -18.89 -8.20
CA ASN A 274 -14.64 -18.87 -8.60
C ASN A 274 -13.75 -18.31 -7.49
N TRP A 275 -14.20 -17.24 -6.82
CA TRP A 275 -13.50 -16.66 -5.68
C TRP A 275 -13.42 -17.66 -4.51
N LEU A 276 -14.52 -18.34 -4.19
CA LEU A 276 -14.61 -19.35 -3.15
C LEU A 276 -13.57 -20.47 -3.38
N ILE A 277 -13.56 -21.05 -4.58
CA ILE A 277 -12.61 -22.10 -4.95
C ILE A 277 -11.17 -21.59 -4.87
N LYS A 278 -10.88 -20.43 -5.42
CA LYS A 278 -9.54 -19.83 -5.38
C LYS A 278 -9.03 -19.60 -3.95
N THR A 279 -9.93 -19.26 -3.02
CA THR A 279 -9.59 -18.93 -1.64
C THR A 279 -9.47 -20.18 -0.75
N TYR A 280 -10.37 -21.14 -0.93
CA TYR A 280 -10.51 -22.29 -0.04
C TYR A 280 -10.01 -23.62 -0.62
N CYS A 281 -9.55 -23.61 -1.87
CA CYS A 281 -8.92 -24.78 -2.46
C CYS A 281 -7.47 -24.47 -2.88
N VAL A 282 -6.61 -25.46 -2.77
CA VAL A 282 -5.24 -25.42 -3.30
C VAL A 282 -5.23 -26.07 -4.66
N ILE A 283 -4.53 -25.47 -5.61
CA ILE A 283 -4.41 -25.96 -6.99
C ILE A 283 -3.10 -26.73 -7.12
N ASP A 284 -3.19 -28.00 -7.45
CA ASP A 284 -2.04 -28.81 -7.83
C ASP A 284 -2.00 -29.00 -9.34
N ASN A 285 -0.84 -28.77 -9.94
CA ASN A 285 -0.58 -28.99 -11.35
C ASN A 285 0.26 -30.27 -11.51
N GLU A 286 -0.38 -31.44 -11.38
CA GLU A 286 0.28 -32.70 -11.64
C GLU A 286 -0.05 -33.20 -13.05
N ASN A 287 1.00 -33.51 -13.82
CA ASN A 287 0.89 -34.14 -15.16
C ASN A 287 0.01 -33.42 -16.20
N GLY A 288 -0.13 -32.07 -16.08
CA GLY A 288 -0.92 -31.28 -17.01
C GLY A 288 -2.44 -31.29 -16.73
N MET A 289 -2.87 -31.95 -15.67
CA MET A 289 -4.22 -31.82 -15.10
C MET A 289 -4.19 -30.93 -13.88
N GLN A 290 -5.07 -29.94 -13.86
CA GLN A 290 -5.30 -29.10 -12.68
C GLN A 290 -6.23 -29.85 -11.74
N THR A 291 -5.72 -30.19 -10.58
CA THR A 291 -6.46 -30.83 -9.51
C THR A 291 -6.54 -29.93 -8.31
N TYR A 292 -7.58 -30.05 -7.52
CA TYR A 292 -7.85 -29.23 -6.35
C TYR A 292 -7.97 -30.10 -5.12
N HIS A 293 -7.40 -29.63 -4.03
CA HIS A 293 -7.70 -30.15 -2.69
C HIS A 293 -8.06 -28.99 -1.75
N ILE A 294 -8.74 -29.31 -0.69
CA ILE A 294 -9.25 -28.33 0.26
C ILE A 294 -8.12 -27.71 1.07
N ASN A 295 -8.14 -26.38 1.22
CA ASN A 295 -7.27 -25.66 2.15
C ASN A 295 -7.89 -25.69 3.56
N GLU A 296 -7.58 -26.73 4.32
CA GLU A 296 -8.09 -26.92 5.69
C GLU A 296 -7.84 -25.72 6.57
N LYS A 297 -6.64 -25.10 6.48
CA LYS A 297 -6.29 -23.91 7.25
C LYS A 297 -7.22 -22.73 6.94
N ALA A 298 -7.53 -22.50 5.66
CA ALA A 298 -8.40 -21.41 5.25
C ALA A 298 -9.84 -21.62 5.75
N ILE A 299 -10.37 -22.83 5.64
CA ILE A 299 -11.71 -23.17 6.14
C ILE A 299 -11.77 -23.04 7.66
N CYS A 300 -10.79 -23.60 8.39
CA CYS A 300 -10.70 -23.44 9.84
C CYS A 300 -10.73 -21.96 10.25
N ARG A 301 -9.90 -21.13 9.62
CA ARG A 301 -9.85 -19.68 9.91
C ARG A 301 -11.18 -18.99 9.63
N ALA A 302 -11.86 -19.31 8.53
CA ALA A 302 -13.17 -18.75 8.22
C ALA A 302 -14.22 -19.14 9.27
N LYS A 303 -14.28 -20.40 9.66
CA LYS A 303 -15.21 -20.89 10.71
C LYS A 303 -14.89 -20.31 12.09
N ILE A 304 -13.60 -20.16 12.43
CA ILE A 304 -13.16 -19.45 13.66
C ILE A 304 -13.64 -18.00 13.63
N SER A 305 -13.43 -17.30 12.52
CA SER A 305 -13.89 -15.91 12.38
C SER A 305 -15.40 -15.79 12.53
N GLN A 306 -16.15 -16.67 11.86
CA GLN A 306 -17.62 -16.72 11.96
C GLN A 306 -18.09 -16.94 13.41
N LEU A 307 -17.50 -17.92 14.11
CA LEU A 307 -17.84 -18.24 15.49
C LEU A 307 -17.51 -17.12 16.47
N LEU A 308 -16.32 -16.52 16.34
CA LEU A 308 -15.83 -15.49 17.25
C LEU A 308 -16.48 -14.11 17.00
N ARG A 309 -16.92 -13.81 15.78
CA ARG A 309 -17.73 -12.60 15.51
C ARG A 309 -19.09 -12.67 16.18
N ALA A 310 -19.68 -13.86 16.28
CA ALA A 310 -20.95 -14.05 16.97
C ALA A 310 -20.84 -13.88 18.49
N ALA A 311 -19.67 -14.23 19.08
CA ALA A 311 -19.45 -14.09 20.51
C ALA A 311 -18.01 -13.61 20.75
N VAL A 312 -17.86 -12.36 21.12
CA VAL A 312 -16.57 -11.66 21.25
C VAL A 312 -15.56 -12.36 22.17
N LYS A 313 -16.03 -13.11 23.15
CA LYS A 313 -15.23 -13.88 24.10
C LYS A 313 -15.86 -15.25 24.35
N PHE A 314 -15.04 -16.31 24.27
CA PHE A 314 -15.44 -17.67 24.57
C PHE A 314 -14.55 -18.28 25.67
N GLU A 315 -15.10 -19.23 26.44
CA GLU A 315 -14.30 -20.18 27.19
C GLU A 315 -13.63 -21.12 26.19
N TYR A 316 -12.32 -21.35 26.32
CA TYR A 316 -11.52 -22.01 25.30
C TYR A 316 -11.96 -23.46 25.02
N GLY A 317 -12.29 -24.23 26.07
CA GLY A 317 -12.71 -25.63 25.89
C GLY A 317 -14.08 -25.75 25.23
N THR A 318 -14.96 -24.79 25.45
CA THR A 318 -16.28 -24.72 24.77
C THR A 318 -16.09 -24.29 23.31
N PHE A 319 -15.21 -23.31 23.06
CA PHE A 319 -14.86 -22.88 21.72
C PHE A 319 -14.31 -24.05 20.87
N GLU A 320 -13.35 -24.81 21.40
CA GLU A 320 -12.73 -25.93 20.71
C GLU A 320 -13.75 -27.00 20.32
N LYS A 321 -14.65 -27.36 21.24
CA LYS A 321 -15.74 -28.32 20.98
C LYS A 321 -16.73 -27.81 19.94
N THR A 322 -17.14 -26.55 20.02
CA THR A 322 -18.07 -25.95 19.07
C THR A 322 -17.46 -25.85 17.70
N LEU A 323 -16.19 -25.42 17.63
CA LEU A 323 -15.46 -25.33 16.36
C LEU A 323 -15.38 -26.69 15.67
N GLN A 324 -15.02 -27.74 16.42
CA GLN A 324 -14.93 -29.08 15.84
C GLN A 324 -16.27 -29.61 15.29
N GLN A 325 -17.39 -29.15 15.83
CA GLN A 325 -18.73 -29.52 15.34
C GLN A 325 -19.12 -28.84 14.02
N ILE A 326 -18.52 -27.67 13.69
CA ILE A 326 -18.85 -26.90 12.49
C ILE A 326 -17.78 -27.01 11.39
N LEU A 327 -16.72 -27.78 11.64
CA LEU A 327 -15.71 -28.08 10.62
C LEU A 327 -16.14 -29.30 9.79
N PRO A 328 -15.72 -29.38 8.50
CA PRO A 328 -16.01 -30.54 7.66
C PRO A 328 -15.52 -31.86 8.28
N ILE A 329 -16.22 -32.94 7.97
CA ILE A 329 -15.84 -34.30 8.41
C ILE A 329 -14.42 -34.61 7.92
N GLY A 330 -13.54 -35.02 8.84
CA GLY A 330 -12.12 -35.31 8.53
C GLY A 330 -11.17 -34.15 8.71
N VAL A 331 -11.67 -32.93 8.86
CA VAL A 331 -10.85 -31.74 9.22
C VAL A 331 -10.82 -31.61 10.73
N GLU A 332 -9.63 -31.70 11.30
CA GLU A 332 -9.43 -31.53 12.73
C GLU A 332 -8.76 -30.19 13.04
N PHE A 333 -9.33 -29.44 13.98
CA PHE A 333 -8.65 -28.33 14.59
C PHE A 333 -7.52 -28.87 15.48
N LYS A 334 -6.30 -28.80 14.99
CA LYS A 334 -5.10 -29.23 15.71
C LYS A 334 -4.38 -28.00 16.25
N PRO A 335 -4.57 -27.62 17.51
CA PRO A 335 -3.68 -26.66 18.14
C PRO A 335 -2.29 -27.31 18.23
N TYR A 336 -1.33 -26.79 17.46
CA TYR A 336 0.01 -27.38 17.38
C TYR A 336 0.71 -27.22 18.71
N ILE A 337 0.87 -28.31 19.45
CA ILE A 337 1.65 -28.36 20.68
C ILE A 337 3.13 -28.50 20.28
N VAL A 338 3.84 -27.37 20.18
CA VAL A 338 5.30 -27.41 20.19
C VAL A 338 5.76 -27.53 21.63
N LEU A 339 6.74 -28.39 21.91
CA LEU A 339 7.27 -28.70 23.24
C LEU A 339 7.67 -27.47 24.12
N PHE A 340 7.66 -26.25 23.56
CA PHE A 340 8.02 -24.99 24.21
C PHE A 340 7.09 -23.81 23.91
N GLY A 341 5.85 -24.04 23.48
CA GLY A 341 4.87 -22.97 23.27
C GLY A 341 3.81 -23.35 22.25
N PHE A 342 2.57 -23.03 22.56
CA PHE A 342 1.43 -23.24 21.66
C PHE A 342 1.55 -22.29 20.47
N ARG A 343 1.80 -22.77 19.27
CA ARG A 343 1.58 -22.02 18.02
C ARG A 343 0.23 -22.42 17.47
N GLU A 344 -0.75 -21.60 17.74
CA GLU A 344 -2.08 -21.74 17.18
C GLU A 344 -2.11 -21.03 15.81
N GLU A 345 -1.48 -21.62 14.81
CA GLU A 345 -1.38 -21.03 13.44
C GLU A 345 -2.73 -20.61 12.85
N TYR A 346 -3.82 -21.26 13.26
CA TYR A 346 -5.16 -20.91 12.81
C TYR A 346 -5.69 -19.63 13.43
N LEU A 347 -5.14 -19.21 14.57
CA LEU A 347 -5.56 -18.03 15.32
C LEU A 347 -4.71 -16.78 15.01
N GLU A 348 -3.58 -16.97 14.32
CA GLU A 348 -2.65 -15.87 14.03
C GLU A 348 -3.34 -14.68 13.37
N GLY A 349 -3.27 -13.49 14.03
CA GLY A 349 -3.89 -12.26 13.54
C GLY A 349 -5.43 -12.27 13.50
N LEU A 350 -6.08 -13.28 14.08
CA LEU A 350 -7.53 -13.42 14.09
C LEU A 350 -8.12 -13.42 15.51
N ALA A 351 -7.38 -13.98 16.46
CA ALA A 351 -7.80 -14.07 17.85
C ALA A 351 -6.57 -14.24 18.76
N PHE A 352 -6.73 -13.96 20.03
CA PHE A 352 -5.73 -14.26 21.03
C PHE A 352 -6.33 -14.97 22.24
N ILE A 353 -5.48 -15.74 22.92
CA ILE A 353 -5.87 -16.48 24.09
C ILE A 353 -5.43 -15.71 25.34
N ASP A 354 -6.35 -15.56 26.26
CA ASP A 354 -6.16 -14.98 27.58
C ASP A 354 -6.21 -16.09 28.64
N ASP A 355 -5.16 -16.23 29.41
CA ASP A 355 -5.10 -17.19 30.51
C ASP A 355 -5.17 -16.41 31.83
N GLU A 356 -6.38 -16.12 32.26
CA GLU A 356 -6.65 -15.44 33.53
C GLU A 356 -6.64 -16.43 34.67
N LEU A 357 -5.79 -16.22 35.67
CA LEU A 357 -5.66 -17.09 36.86
C LEU A 357 -6.99 -17.41 37.56
N THR A 358 -7.99 -16.55 37.44
CA THR A 358 -9.29 -16.69 38.11
C THR A 358 -10.43 -17.12 37.18
N ALA A 359 -10.37 -16.79 35.91
CA ALA A 359 -11.46 -17.04 34.95
C ALA A 359 -11.20 -18.22 33.98
N GLY A 360 -9.99 -18.82 34.06
CA GLY A 360 -9.56 -19.86 33.16
C GLY A 360 -9.17 -19.36 31.77
N LYS A 361 -8.86 -20.28 30.88
CA LYS A 361 -8.40 -19.99 29.52
C LYS A 361 -9.58 -19.52 28.66
N THR A 362 -9.48 -18.32 28.11
CA THR A 362 -10.50 -17.74 27.23
C THR A 362 -9.88 -17.32 25.91
N ILE A 363 -10.67 -17.33 24.84
CA ILE A 363 -10.30 -16.82 23.51
C ILE A 363 -11.12 -15.58 23.20
N ARG A 364 -10.44 -14.55 22.65
CA ARG A 364 -11.06 -13.30 22.23
C ARG A 364 -10.81 -13.04 20.76
N TYR A 365 -11.86 -12.59 20.07
CA TYR A 365 -11.74 -12.13 18.68
C TYR A 365 -10.93 -10.83 18.62
N LEU A 366 -9.95 -10.80 17.74
CA LEU A 366 -9.17 -9.61 17.39
C LEU A 366 -8.57 -9.84 16.00
N ASN A 367 -9.24 -9.37 14.97
CA ASN A 367 -8.75 -9.52 13.62
C ASN A 367 -7.82 -8.36 13.27
N VAL A 368 -6.63 -8.65 12.75
CA VAL A 368 -5.65 -7.66 12.31
C VAL A 368 -6.22 -6.70 11.26
N GLU A 369 -7.16 -7.17 10.44
CA GLU A 369 -7.80 -6.37 9.40
C GLU A 369 -8.77 -5.30 9.94
N ASP A 370 -9.25 -5.47 11.18
CA ASP A 370 -10.15 -4.54 11.85
C ASP A 370 -9.39 -3.51 12.71
N LEU A 371 -8.06 -3.64 12.81
CA LEU A 371 -7.23 -2.75 13.61
C LEU A 371 -6.93 -1.44 12.88
N PRO A 372 -6.77 -0.33 13.63
CA PRO A 372 -6.34 0.94 13.06
C PRO A 372 -5.04 0.81 12.27
N GLU A 373 -4.96 1.47 11.12
CA GLU A 373 -3.74 1.51 10.30
C GLU A 373 -2.69 2.46 10.88
N GLU A 374 -3.10 3.43 11.68
CA GLU A 374 -2.20 4.33 12.38
C GLU A 374 -1.48 3.58 13.51
N PRO A 375 -0.14 3.52 13.49
CA PRO A 375 0.62 2.69 14.40
C PRO A 375 0.38 2.97 15.88
N ILE A 376 0.27 4.24 16.26
CA ILE A 376 0.05 4.66 17.66
C ILE A 376 -1.34 4.23 18.13
N LYS A 377 -2.38 4.51 17.35
CA LYS A 377 -3.76 4.12 17.70
C LYS A 377 -3.92 2.60 17.78
N ARG A 378 -3.20 1.86 16.92
CA ARG A 378 -3.19 0.40 16.98
C ARG A 378 -2.57 -0.10 18.29
N LEU A 379 -1.43 0.45 18.70
CA LEU A 379 -0.80 0.09 19.97
C LEU A 379 -1.68 0.46 21.17
N GLU A 380 -2.30 1.64 21.16
CA GLU A 380 -3.25 2.07 22.19
C GLU A 380 -4.40 1.06 22.33
N LEU A 381 -4.97 0.64 21.19
CA LEU A 381 -6.03 -0.38 21.19
C LEU A 381 -5.51 -1.72 21.75
N LEU A 382 -4.37 -2.21 21.28
CA LEU A 382 -3.79 -3.47 21.75
C LEU A 382 -3.50 -3.44 23.25
N PHE A 383 -2.92 -2.35 23.77
CA PHE A 383 -2.63 -2.23 25.22
C PHE A 383 -3.86 -1.93 26.06
N SER A 384 -4.94 -1.41 25.49
CA SER A 384 -6.24 -1.31 26.19
C SER A 384 -6.88 -2.68 26.41
N LEU A 385 -6.65 -3.64 25.50
CA LEU A 385 -7.16 -5.00 25.62
C LEU A 385 -6.33 -5.85 26.58
N ARG A 386 -5.01 -5.67 26.60
CA ARG A 386 -4.09 -6.43 27.43
C ARG A 386 -2.82 -5.61 27.74
N GLN A 387 -2.46 -5.49 29.01
CA GLN A 387 -1.30 -4.68 29.43
C GLN A 387 0.06 -5.24 28.96
N PHE A 388 0.15 -6.55 28.81
CA PHE A 388 1.41 -7.26 28.47
C PHE A 388 1.17 -8.19 27.30
N TRP A 389 2.00 -8.10 26.28
CA TRP A 389 1.97 -8.97 25.11
C TRP A 389 3.29 -9.72 24.99
N THR A 390 3.27 -10.97 24.58
CA THR A 390 4.50 -11.63 24.15
C THR A 390 4.96 -11.05 22.82
N GLU A 391 6.26 -11.02 22.57
CA GLU A 391 6.81 -10.51 21.31
C GLU A 391 6.21 -11.25 20.10
N SER A 392 6.02 -12.58 20.21
CA SER A 392 5.42 -13.40 19.15
C SER A 392 3.96 -13.09 18.90
N THR A 393 3.18 -12.81 19.93
CA THR A 393 1.75 -12.54 19.79
C THR A 393 1.50 -11.13 19.25
N ILE A 394 2.20 -10.11 19.75
CA ILE A 394 2.01 -8.73 19.26
C ILE A 394 2.52 -8.58 17.82
N GLN A 395 3.55 -9.33 17.44
CA GLN A 395 4.06 -9.35 16.07
C GLN A 395 2.96 -9.68 15.05
N GLN A 396 2.04 -10.58 15.37
CA GLN A 396 0.95 -10.98 14.49
C GLN A 396 0.02 -9.81 14.12
N TYR A 397 -0.13 -8.85 15.05
CA TYR A 397 -0.97 -7.67 14.89
C TYR A 397 -0.23 -6.44 14.34
N LEU A 398 1.09 -6.55 14.12
CA LEU A 398 1.94 -5.49 13.59
C LEU A 398 2.63 -5.87 12.28
N SER A 399 2.48 -7.12 11.81
CA SER A 399 3.19 -7.65 10.65
C SER A 399 2.85 -6.95 9.34
N ASP A 400 1.67 -6.41 9.20
CA ASP A 400 1.21 -5.61 8.06
C ASP A 400 1.87 -4.21 8.04
N LEU A 401 2.08 -3.60 9.22
CA LEU A 401 2.77 -2.30 9.36
C LEU A 401 4.30 -2.47 9.30
N CYS A 402 4.81 -3.59 9.78
CA CYS A 402 6.23 -3.87 9.94
C CYS A 402 6.62 -5.15 9.16
N PRO A 403 6.80 -5.08 7.83
CA PRO A 403 6.98 -6.26 6.97
C PRO A 403 8.28 -7.03 7.24
N THR A 404 9.25 -6.43 7.94
CA THR A 404 10.51 -7.10 8.32
C THR A 404 10.70 -7.09 9.83
N LYS A 405 11.39 -8.12 10.37
CA LYS A 405 11.77 -8.16 11.81
C LYS A 405 12.57 -6.94 12.26
N ARG A 406 13.34 -6.34 11.36
CA ARG A 406 14.09 -5.13 11.66
C ARG A 406 13.15 -3.95 11.89
N HIS A 407 12.20 -3.71 11.00
CA HIS A 407 11.20 -2.65 11.15
C HIS A 407 10.37 -2.86 12.42
N LEU A 408 9.98 -4.10 12.72
CA LEU A 408 9.25 -4.42 13.95
C LEU A 408 10.07 -4.08 15.21
N ASN A 409 11.35 -4.44 15.24
CA ASN A 409 12.20 -4.15 16.38
C ASN A 409 12.42 -2.64 16.55
N GLU A 410 12.68 -1.91 15.46
CA GLU A 410 12.80 -0.45 15.49
C GLU A 410 11.49 0.17 16.00
N PHE A 411 10.35 -0.25 15.47
CA PHE A 411 9.03 0.20 15.90
C PHE A 411 8.75 -0.08 17.41
N LEU A 412 9.02 -1.30 17.88
CA LEU A 412 8.82 -1.66 19.28
C LEU A 412 9.78 -0.91 20.22
N MET A 413 10.99 -0.57 19.78
CA MET A 413 11.93 0.25 20.56
C MET A 413 11.47 1.70 20.68
N ASP A 414 10.87 2.25 19.64
CA ASP A 414 10.40 3.64 19.59
C ASP A 414 9.13 3.85 20.44
N TYR A 415 8.23 2.87 20.47
CA TYR A 415 6.89 3.02 21.06
C TYR A 415 6.60 2.14 22.27
N CYS A 416 7.46 1.18 22.59
CA CYS A 416 7.23 0.20 23.64
C CYS A 416 8.43 0.00 24.55
N ARG A 417 8.22 -0.69 25.66
CA ARG A 417 9.29 -1.21 26.52
C ARG A 417 9.32 -2.72 26.45
N LEU A 418 10.50 -3.28 26.33
CA LEU A 418 10.73 -4.72 26.40
C LEU A 418 11.11 -5.09 27.85
N ALA A 419 10.38 -6.02 28.42
CA ALA A 419 10.66 -6.60 29.74
C ALA A 419 10.88 -8.11 29.59
N THR A 420 11.84 -8.67 30.32
CA THR A 420 12.04 -10.12 30.35
C THR A 420 11.51 -10.65 31.67
N ILE A 421 10.56 -11.60 31.61
CA ILE A 421 10.02 -12.24 32.81
C ILE A 421 10.99 -13.35 33.30
N ALA A 422 10.72 -13.83 34.54
CA ALA A 422 11.60 -14.79 35.21
C ALA A 422 11.81 -16.13 34.46
N ASN A 423 10.88 -16.49 33.55
CA ASN A 423 11.02 -17.67 32.69
C ASN A 423 11.85 -17.43 31.42
N GLY A 424 12.40 -16.21 31.24
CA GLY A 424 13.18 -15.82 30.05
C GLY A 424 12.34 -15.35 28.85
N GLU A 425 11.03 -15.30 28.97
CA GLU A 425 10.13 -14.82 27.90
C GLU A 425 10.16 -13.30 27.83
N LYS A 426 10.20 -12.78 26.60
CA LYS A 426 10.18 -11.34 26.33
C LYS A 426 8.74 -10.84 26.23
N MET A 427 8.43 -9.86 27.06
CA MET A 427 7.15 -9.18 27.08
C MET A 427 7.29 -7.75 26.58
N VAL A 428 6.29 -7.32 25.80
CA VAL A 428 6.15 -5.97 25.28
C VAL A 428 5.13 -5.23 26.13
N VAL A 429 5.48 -4.04 26.58
CA VAL A 429 4.68 -3.17 27.46
C VAL A 429 4.54 -1.81 26.81
N GLY A 430 3.37 -1.23 26.81
CA GLY A 430 3.14 0.13 26.33
C GLY A 430 3.87 1.18 27.17
N LEU A 431 4.24 2.29 26.55
CA LEU A 431 4.72 3.46 27.28
C LEU A 431 3.59 4.01 28.17
N LYS A 432 3.94 4.69 29.27
CA LYS A 432 2.94 5.21 30.22
C LYS A 432 1.88 6.13 29.58
N GLU A 433 2.22 6.79 28.52
CA GLU A 433 1.33 7.68 27.75
C GLU A 433 0.26 6.93 26.97
N MET A 434 0.45 5.63 26.71
CA MET A 434 -0.50 4.73 26.02
C MET A 434 -1.37 3.93 27.00
N LEU A 435 -1.14 4.05 28.30
CA LEU A 435 -1.86 3.28 29.32
C LEU A 435 -2.89 4.13 30.08
N LEU A 436 -3.08 5.40 29.69
CA LEU A 436 -4.06 6.35 30.22
C LEU A 436 -5.27 6.45 29.30
#